data_b8d96e8e8c8984de8e9a506b8a7dd2cb
#
_entry.id   b8d96e8e8c8984de8e9a506b8a7dd2cb
#
_cell.length_a   1.000
_cell.length_b   1.000
_cell.length_c   1.000
_cell.angle_alpha   90.00
_cell.angle_beta   90.00
_cell.angle_gamma   90.00
#
_symmetry.space_group_name_H-M   'P 1'
#
loop_
_entity.id
_entity.type
_entity.pdbx_description
1 polymer ?
#
loop_
_entity_poly.entity_id
_entity_poly.type
_entity_poly.pdbx_seq_one_letter_code
_entity_poly.pdbx_strand_id
1 'polypeptide(L)' 'MELYDIYIKGSLEFKSITEEEMEDKVQELADDYYKEGFPHPEEIEVRYLGHEDDPQ' A
#
# COMPACT_ATOMS: atom_id res chain seq x y z
N MET A 1 -0.35 0.99 16.62
CA MET A 1 0.07 1.48 15.30
C MET A 1 -0.65 0.68 14.22
N GLU A 2 -1.27 1.37 13.30
CA GLU A 2 -2.04 0.71 12.26
C GLU A 2 -1.12 0.26 11.13
N LEU A 3 -1.37 -0.95 10.65
CA LEU A 3 -0.53 -1.55 9.62
C LEU A 3 -1.35 -1.88 8.39
N TYR A 4 -0.69 -1.84 7.25
CA TYR A 4 -1.31 -2.06 5.95
C TYR A 4 -0.42 -2.91 5.07
N ASP A 5 -1.05 -3.66 4.16
CA ASP A 5 -0.37 -4.34 3.06
C ASP A 5 -0.79 -3.66 1.77
N ILE A 6 0.12 -3.60 0.81
CA ILE A 6 -0.20 -3.08 -0.51
C ILE A 6 0.07 -4.17 -1.54
N TYR A 7 -0.95 -4.47 -2.33
CA TYR A 7 -0.86 -5.44 -3.43
C TYR A 7 -0.95 -4.70 -4.75
N ILE A 8 -0.18 -5.17 -5.72
CA ILE A 8 -0.24 -4.65 -7.08
C ILE A 8 -0.42 -5.85 -8.00
N LYS A 9 -1.50 -5.83 -8.77
CA LYS A 9 -1.86 -6.92 -9.68
C LYS A 9 -1.93 -8.25 -8.94
N GLY A 10 -2.40 -8.21 -7.70
CA GLY A 10 -2.54 -9.41 -6.91
C GLY A 10 -1.26 -9.86 -6.23
N SER A 11 -0.16 -9.18 -6.45
CA SER A 11 1.12 -9.52 -5.82
C SER A 11 1.38 -8.61 -4.64
N LEU A 12 1.81 -9.20 -3.53
CA LEU A 12 2.12 -8.43 -2.32
C LEU A 12 3.42 -7.67 -2.54
N GLU A 13 3.34 -6.36 -2.56
CA GLU A 13 4.50 -5.50 -2.79
C GLU A 13 5.04 -4.92 -1.50
N PHE A 14 4.16 -4.54 -0.58
CA PHE A 14 4.58 -3.98 0.70
C PHE A 14 3.79 -4.66 1.79
N LYS A 15 4.49 -5.14 2.81
CA LYS A 15 3.87 -5.93 3.87
C LYS A 15 4.04 -5.23 5.21
N SER A 16 2.93 -5.11 5.94
CA SER A 16 2.94 -4.62 7.33
C SER A 16 3.63 -3.26 7.45
N ILE A 17 3.21 -2.32 6.60
CA ILE A 17 3.76 -0.96 6.66
C ILE A 17 2.82 -0.07 7.44
N THR A 18 3.37 1.00 7.99
CA THR A 18 2.57 1.96 8.75
C THR A 18 1.72 2.80 7.83
N GLU A 19 0.76 3.53 8.42
CA GLU A 19 -0.09 4.40 7.63
C GLU A 19 0.72 5.46 6.89
N GLU A 20 1.72 6.03 7.56
CA GLU A 20 2.57 7.03 6.91
C GLU A 20 3.30 6.43 5.71
N GLU A 21 3.87 5.25 5.90
CA GLU A 21 4.57 4.58 4.81
C GLU A 21 3.60 4.19 3.71
N MET A 22 2.40 3.76 4.09
CA MET A 22 1.40 3.39 3.10
C MET A 22 1.05 4.58 2.23
N GLU A 23 0.83 5.75 2.83
CA GLU A 23 0.51 6.95 2.07
C GLU A 23 1.65 7.35 1.15
N ASP A 24 2.90 7.23 1.65
CA ASP A 24 4.07 7.54 0.83
C ASP A 24 4.14 6.60 -0.38
N LYS A 25 3.91 5.31 -0.15
CA LYS A 25 3.98 4.33 -1.24
C LYS A 25 2.87 4.54 -2.25
N VAL A 26 1.68 4.82 -1.78
CA VAL A 26 0.56 5.08 -2.68
C VAL A 26 0.86 6.31 -3.52
N GLN A 27 1.44 7.34 -2.92
CA GLN A 27 1.82 8.55 -3.65
C GLN A 27 2.86 8.24 -4.71
N GLU A 28 3.88 7.45 -4.36
CA GLU A 28 4.91 7.07 -5.32
C GLU A 28 4.31 6.28 -6.48
N LEU A 29 3.39 5.38 -6.18
CA LEU A 29 2.75 4.59 -7.22
C LEU A 29 1.91 5.47 -8.13
N ALA A 30 1.25 6.47 -7.56
CA ALA A 30 0.49 7.41 -8.36
C ALA A 30 1.39 8.20 -9.29
N ASP A 31 2.56 8.62 -8.78
CA ASP A 31 3.53 9.33 -9.60
C ASP A 31 4.04 8.44 -10.72
N ASP A 32 4.31 7.17 -10.41
CA ASP A 32 4.79 6.23 -11.42
C ASP A 32 3.74 6.05 -12.51
N TYR A 33 2.47 5.94 -12.12
CA TYR A 33 1.40 5.83 -13.09
C TYR A 33 1.36 7.06 -14.00
N TYR A 34 1.53 8.23 -13.41
CA TYR A 34 1.50 9.48 -14.17
C TYR A 34 2.64 9.54 -15.18
N LYS A 35 3.82 9.05 -14.78
CA LYS A 35 5.00 9.13 -15.64
C LYS A 35 5.13 7.95 -16.60
N GLU A 36 4.87 6.75 -16.10
CA GLU A 36 5.14 5.52 -16.83
C GLU A 36 3.89 4.86 -17.38
N GLY A 37 2.73 5.22 -16.86
CA GLY A 37 1.49 4.58 -17.26
C GLY A 37 1.15 3.34 -16.46
N PHE A 38 1.93 3.01 -15.45
CA PHE A 38 1.63 1.90 -14.54
C PHE A 38 2.37 2.13 -13.23
N PRO A 39 1.95 1.47 -12.18
CA PRO A 39 0.80 0.55 -12.09
C PRO A 39 -0.51 1.35 -12.17
N HIS A 40 -1.51 0.76 -12.78
CA HIS A 40 -2.81 1.39 -12.87
C HIS A 40 -3.46 1.44 -11.48
N PRO A 41 -4.14 2.54 -11.13
CA PRO A 41 -4.75 2.62 -9.79
C PRO A 41 -5.70 1.47 -9.48
N GLU A 42 -6.36 0.93 -10.49
CA GLU A 42 -7.28 -0.18 -10.28
C GLU A 42 -6.57 -1.48 -9.92
N GLU A 43 -5.27 -1.54 -10.18
CA GLU A 43 -4.47 -2.72 -9.88
C GLU A 43 -3.86 -2.66 -8.49
N ILE A 44 -4.02 -1.55 -7.80
CA ILE A 44 -3.45 -1.35 -6.48
C ILE A 44 -4.52 -1.63 -5.44
N GLU A 45 -4.21 -2.54 -4.51
CA GLU A 45 -5.11 -2.85 -3.41
C GLU A 45 -4.39 -2.60 -2.10
N VAL A 46 -5.02 -1.82 -1.22
CA VAL A 46 -4.48 -1.55 0.10
C VAL A 46 -5.35 -2.29 1.10
N ARG A 47 -4.73 -3.10 1.96
CA ARG A 47 -5.44 -3.88 2.96
C ARG A 47 -5.07 -3.40 4.35
N TYR A 48 -6.08 -3.14 5.14
CA TYR A 48 -5.89 -2.75 6.53
C TYR A 48 -5.72 -4.01 7.38
N LEU A 49 -4.64 -4.05 8.14
CA LEU A 49 -4.34 -5.22 8.96
C LEU A 49 -4.72 -5.05 10.43
N GLY A 50 -4.95 -3.80 10.86
CA GLY A 50 -5.26 -3.54 12.25
C GLY A 50 -4.05 -2.97 12.99
N HIS A 51 -4.15 -2.98 14.31
CA HIS A 51 -3.08 -2.47 15.15
C HIS A 51 -2.11 -3.57 15.51
N GLU A 52 -0.82 -3.27 15.33
CA GLU A 52 0.20 -4.24 15.65
C GLU A 52 0.28 -4.50 17.15
N ASP A 53 0.17 -3.43 17.94
CA ASP A 53 0.33 -3.54 19.38
C ASP A 53 -1.00 -3.66 20.11
N ASP A 54 -2.04 -4.05 19.39
CA ASP A 54 -3.35 -4.26 20.00
C ASP A 54 -3.35 -5.61 20.73
N PRO A 55 -3.51 -5.63 22.03
CA PRO A 55 -3.51 -6.90 22.77
C PRO A 55 -4.76 -7.68 22.47
N GLN A 56 -4.59 -8.91 22.08
CA GLN A 56 -5.72 -9.79 21.74
C GLN A 56 -5.88 -10.90 22.74
#